data_86670ff12e117663efc97d7f15ad2f72
#
_entry.id   86670ff12e117663efc97d7f15ad2f72
#
_cell.length_a   1.000
_cell.length_b   1.000
_cell.length_c   1.000
_cell.angle_alpha   90.00
_cell.angle_beta   90.00
_cell.angle_gamma   90.00
#
_symmetry.space_group_name_H-M   'P 1'
#
loop_
_entity.id
_entity.type
_entity.pdbx_description
1 polymer ?
#
loop_
_entity_poly.entity_id
_entity_poly.type
_entity_poly.pdbx_seq_one_letter_code
_entity_poly.pdbx_strand_id
1 'polypeptide(L)'
;MKNFFLSLKTTVWTLFVLVCLFLIGSGLMWAYRDVFAPLNDDLLLNWITGAAAANPRQTWWFFGTLAGLVVLTINTLACSVEAVAVRWSRSEFLLRISPQIMHAGFILILLAHLLSAVSGYKLSGMLPEGGFGRLPEDRGVLLQEIRIQTDSSGYMTDWTASVSLYEKDRLVKSDVLRPNKPVFYRGVGVYLKTLNFDRGPAAFLMIVKDPGAFWALSGGVLFLLGSFILLVLKWKKA
;
A
#
# COMPACT_ATOMS: atom_id res chain seq x y z
N MET A 1 -20.25 -23.92 14.30
CA MET A 1 -19.22 -23.06 13.65
C MET A 1 -19.61 -22.63 12.24
N LYS A 2 -20.09 -23.53 11.36
CA LYS A 2 -20.44 -23.17 9.97
C LYS A 2 -21.41 -21.97 9.85
N ASN A 3 -22.46 -21.94 10.65
CA ASN A 3 -23.46 -20.85 10.66
C ASN A 3 -22.92 -19.50 11.15
N PHE A 4 -21.84 -19.48 11.92
CA PHE A 4 -21.20 -18.25 12.38
C PHE A 4 -20.50 -17.53 11.22
N PHE A 5 -19.68 -18.25 10.43
CA PHE A 5 -18.93 -17.68 9.31
C PHE A 5 -19.79 -17.40 8.06
N LEU A 6 -21.03 -17.88 8.00
CA LEU A 6 -21.96 -17.57 6.91
C LEU A 6 -22.99 -16.50 7.28
N SER A 7 -22.85 -15.89 8.45
CA SER A 7 -23.82 -14.94 8.99
C SER A 7 -23.47 -13.50 8.63
N LEU A 8 -24.40 -12.81 7.98
CA LEU A 8 -24.31 -11.36 7.76
C LEU A 8 -24.11 -10.58 9.08
N LYS A 9 -24.72 -11.09 10.18
CA LYS A 9 -24.53 -10.48 11.50
C LYS A 9 -23.07 -10.49 11.94
N THR A 10 -22.35 -11.60 11.70
CA THR A 10 -20.90 -11.70 11.98
C THR A 10 -20.13 -10.67 11.20
N THR A 11 -20.41 -10.51 9.90
CA THR A 11 -19.76 -9.49 9.06
C THR A 11 -19.97 -8.08 9.63
N VAL A 12 -21.23 -7.72 9.92
CA VAL A 12 -21.59 -6.38 10.43
C VAL A 12 -20.91 -6.09 11.77
N TRP A 13 -20.94 -7.04 12.71
CA TRP A 13 -20.29 -6.88 14.00
C TRP A 13 -18.76 -6.80 13.89
N THR A 14 -18.15 -7.62 13.02
CA THR A 14 -16.69 -7.56 12.78
C THR A 14 -16.30 -6.20 12.19
N LEU A 15 -17.04 -5.70 11.21
CA LEU A 15 -16.81 -4.37 10.64
C LEU A 15 -16.96 -3.26 11.69
N PHE A 16 -18.00 -3.33 12.53
CA PHE A 16 -18.18 -2.38 13.62
C PHE A 16 -16.99 -2.36 14.60
N VAL A 17 -16.54 -3.56 15.02
CA VAL A 17 -15.36 -3.70 15.89
C VAL A 17 -14.10 -3.15 15.21
N LEU A 18 -13.90 -3.43 13.92
CA LEU A 18 -12.76 -2.88 13.17
C LEU A 18 -12.79 -1.35 13.12
N VAL A 19 -13.94 -0.74 12.89
CA VAL A 19 -14.08 0.73 12.92
C VAL A 19 -13.71 1.28 14.31
N CYS A 20 -14.21 0.66 15.39
CA CYS A 20 -13.83 1.07 16.74
C CYS A 20 -12.33 0.94 17.01
N LEU A 21 -11.70 -0.16 16.56
CA LEU A 21 -10.25 -0.37 16.69
C LEU A 21 -9.46 0.67 15.89
N PHE A 22 -9.88 1.02 14.69
CA PHE A 22 -9.23 2.08 13.91
C PHE A 22 -9.34 3.46 14.57
N LEU A 23 -10.49 3.79 15.15
CA LEU A 23 -10.66 5.05 15.89
C LEU A 23 -9.74 5.12 17.11
N ILE A 24 -9.69 4.05 17.91
CA ILE A 24 -8.77 3.93 19.06
C ILE A 24 -7.33 4.01 18.58
N GLY A 25 -7.00 3.26 17.53
CA GLY A 25 -5.66 3.22 16.94
C GLY A 25 -5.19 4.59 16.45
N SER A 26 -6.06 5.35 15.82
CA SER A 26 -5.75 6.72 15.37
C SER A 26 -5.33 7.62 16.53
N GLY A 27 -6.04 7.55 17.66
CA GLY A 27 -5.68 8.28 18.88
C GLY A 27 -4.36 7.80 19.49
N LEU A 28 -4.14 6.48 19.56
CA LEU A 28 -2.90 5.91 20.10
C LEU A 28 -1.68 6.21 19.22
N MET A 29 -1.81 6.18 17.90
CA MET A 29 -0.75 6.57 16.96
C MET A 29 -0.34 8.03 17.15
N TRP A 30 -1.30 8.90 17.39
CA TRP A 30 -1.01 10.31 17.67
C TRP A 30 -0.31 10.49 19.03
N ALA A 31 -0.75 9.77 20.07
CA ALA A 31 -0.22 9.87 21.42
C ALA A 31 1.18 9.23 21.57
N TYR A 32 1.47 8.16 20.83
CA TYR A 32 2.71 7.36 20.95
C TYR A 32 3.50 7.36 19.65
N ARG A 33 3.82 8.55 19.14
CA ARG A 33 4.50 8.74 17.83
C ARG A 33 5.79 7.94 17.72
N ASP A 34 6.56 7.86 18.79
CA ASP A 34 7.86 7.15 18.78
C ASP A 34 7.72 5.66 18.49
N VAL A 35 6.60 5.04 18.91
CA VAL A 35 6.31 3.63 18.62
C VAL A 35 5.87 3.42 17.19
N PHE A 36 5.15 4.39 16.60
CA PHE A 36 4.52 4.26 15.28
C PHE A 36 5.27 4.96 14.15
N ALA A 37 6.15 5.93 14.44
CA ALA A 37 6.94 6.62 13.43
C ALA A 37 7.75 5.68 12.52
N PRO A 38 8.35 4.58 13.04
CA PRO A 38 9.08 3.63 12.20
C PRO A 38 8.24 3.00 11.07
N LEU A 39 6.90 2.93 11.21
CA LEU A 39 6.02 2.46 10.13
C LEU A 39 6.09 3.29 8.85
N ASN A 40 6.60 4.53 8.92
CA ASN A 40 6.78 5.36 7.74
C ASN A 40 7.94 4.90 6.85
N ASP A 41 8.96 4.30 7.46
CA ASP A 41 10.25 4.03 6.80
C ASP A 41 10.65 2.55 6.85
N ASP A 42 10.01 1.73 7.69
CA ASP A 42 10.32 0.32 7.87
C ASP A 42 9.21 -0.59 7.29
N LEU A 43 9.55 -1.86 7.10
CA LEU A 43 8.58 -2.89 6.74
C LEU A 43 7.64 -3.19 7.92
N LEU A 44 6.38 -3.40 7.62
CA LEU A 44 5.39 -3.77 8.63
C LEU A 44 5.81 -4.99 9.47
N LEU A 45 6.43 -6.00 8.84
CA LEU A 45 6.88 -7.20 9.54
C LEU A 45 7.99 -6.89 10.56
N ASN A 46 8.96 -6.06 10.20
CA ASN A 46 10.03 -5.61 11.10
C ASN A 46 9.45 -4.82 12.28
N TRP A 47 8.52 -3.92 11.99
CA TRP A 47 7.84 -3.16 13.04
C TRP A 47 7.05 -4.07 13.99
N ILE A 48 6.32 -5.09 13.47
CA ILE A 48 5.57 -6.05 14.30
C ILE A 48 6.51 -6.80 15.25
N THR A 49 7.63 -7.31 14.73
CA THR A 49 8.58 -8.09 15.52
C THR A 49 9.49 -7.25 16.42
N GLY A 50 9.63 -5.97 16.15
CA GLY A 50 10.44 -5.02 16.90
C GLY A 50 9.61 -4.11 17.80
N ALA A 51 9.28 -2.92 17.31
CA ALA A 51 8.64 -1.86 18.09
C ALA A 51 7.25 -2.26 18.66
N ALA A 52 6.43 -2.99 17.87
CA ALA A 52 5.11 -3.40 18.33
C ALA A 52 5.21 -4.47 19.42
N ALA A 53 6.07 -5.47 19.26
CA ALA A 53 6.27 -6.51 20.27
C ALA A 53 6.82 -5.96 21.60
N ALA A 54 7.67 -4.92 21.54
CA ALA A 54 8.22 -4.24 22.71
C ALA A 54 7.18 -3.35 23.43
N ASN A 55 6.09 -2.94 22.74
CA ASN A 55 5.10 -1.99 23.26
C ASN A 55 3.66 -2.53 23.15
N PRO A 56 3.31 -3.67 23.79
CA PRO A 56 2.03 -4.34 23.60
C PRO A 56 0.83 -3.51 24.11
N ARG A 57 1.01 -2.64 25.10
CA ARG A 57 -0.05 -1.76 25.63
C ARG A 57 -0.48 -0.67 24.64
N GLN A 58 0.41 -0.24 23.75
CA GLN A 58 0.14 0.77 22.75
C GLN A 58 -0.35 0.16 21.43
N THR A 59 0.01 -1.10 21.17
CA THR A 59 -0.16 -1.76 19.86
C THR A 59 -1.23 -2.84 19.83
N TRP A 60 -1.89 -3.16 20.97
CA TRP A 60 -2.91 -4.22 21.08
C TRP A 60 -4.05 -4.08 20.05
N TRP A 61 -4.48 -2.86 19.78
CA TRP A 61 -5.53 -2.55 18.81
C TRP A 61 -5.15 -3.00 17.40
N PHE A 62 -3.87 -2.88 17.04
CA PHE A 62 -3.35 -3.33 15.76
C PHE A 62 -3.46 -4.85 15.62
N PHE A 63 -3.09 -5.60 16.62
CA PHE A 63 -3.25 -7.06 16.64
C PHE A 63 -4.73 -7.47 16.65
N GLY A 64 -5.58 -6.72 17.36
CA GLY A 64 -7.04 -6.87 17.30
C GLY A 64 -7.59 -6.63 15.89
N THR A 65 -7.07 -5.63 15.19
CA THR A 65 -7.41 -5.34 13.79
C THR A 65 -7.00 -6.49 12.87
N LEU A 66 -5.78 -7.01 13.02
CA LEU A 66 -5.34 -8.19 12.24
C LEU A 66 -6.24 -9.40 12.49
N ALA A 67 -6.59 -9.69 13.74
CA ALA A 67 -7.51 -10.77 14.06
C ALA A 67 -8.90 -10.57 13.44
N GLY A 68 -9.45 -9.35 13.50
CA GLY A 68 -10.71 -8.98 12.84
C GLY A 68 -10.66 -9.16 11.32
N LEU A 69 -9.55 -8.78 10.68
CA LEU A 69 -9.34 -8.98 9.24
C LEU A 69 -9.27 -10.47 8.87
N VAL A 70 -8.64 -11.31 9.70
CA VAL A 70 -8.62 -12.77 9.51
C VAL A 70 -10.05 -13.34 9.58
N VAL A 71 -10.83 -12.95 10.60
CA VAL A 71 -12.25 -13.37 10.72
C VAL A 71 -13.04 -12.93 9.50
N LEU A 72 -12.89 -11.69 9.05
CA LEU A 72 -13.57 -11.16 7.87
C LEU A 72 -13.17 -11.89 6.58
N THR A 73 -11.90 -12.22 6.43
CA THR A 73 -11.38 -13.00 5.28
C THR A 73 -12.00 -14.40 5.25
N ILE A 74 -12.01 -15.10 6.38
CA ILE A 74 -12.63 -16.44 6.48
C ILE A 74 -14.13 -16.38 6.16
N ASN A 75 -14.84 -15.37 6.71
CA ASN A 75 -16.25 -15.14 6.43
C ASN A 75 -16.48 -14.89 4.92
N THR A 76 -15.67 -14.04 4.31
CA THR A 76 -15.74 -13.70 2.87
C THR A 76 -15.52 -14.94 2.00
N LEU A 77 -14.51 -15.77 2.32
CA LEU A 77 -14.23 -17.01 1.60
C LEU A 77 -15.38 -18.01 1.76
N ALA A 78 -15.89 -18.21 2.98
CA ALA A 78 -16.98 -19.13 3.24
C ALA A 78 -18.25 -18.73 2.48
N CYS A 79 -18.61 -17.44 2.51
CA CYS A 79 -19.77 -16.91 1.75
C CYS A 79 -19.57 -17.07 0.24
N SER A 80 -18.36 -16.87 -0.28
CA SER A 80 -18.07 -17.01 -1.70
C SER A 80 -18.18 -18.46 -2.16
N VAL A 81 -17.61 -19.40 -1.41
CA VAL A 81 -17.70 -20.84 -1.73
C VAL A 81 -19.16 -21.32 -1.72
N GLU A 82 -19.93 -20.93 -0.70
CA GLU A 82 -21.36 -21.32 -0.63
C GLU A 82 -22.17 -20.74 -1.77
N ALA A 83 -21.96 -19.46 -2.11
CA ALA A 83 -22.67 -18.80 -3.20
C ALA A 83 -22.37 -19.44 -4.57
N VAL A 84 -21.14 -19.88 -4.82
CA VAL A 84 -20.75 -20.56 -6.07
C VAL A 84 -21.30 -21.97 -6.12
N ALA A 85 -21.44 -22.68 -4.99
CA ALA A 85 -21.93 -24.03 -4.92
C ALA A 85 -23.45 -24.15 -5.22
N VAL A 86 -24.23 -23.06 -5.11
CA VAL A 86 -25.66 -23.03 -5.37
C VAL A 86 -25.93 -22.93 -6.88
N ARG A 87 -26.86 -23.77 -7.40
CA ARG A 87 -27.27 -23.73 -8.81
C ARG A 87 -28.04 -22.43 -9.09
N TRP A 88 -27.58 -21.63 -10.06
CA TRP A 88 -28.15 -20.32 -10.36
C TRP A 88 -29.09 -20.37 -11.57
N SER A 89 -30.20 -19.64 -11.50
CA SER A 89 -31.02 -19.35 -12.69
C SER A 89 -30.33 -18.24 -13.52
N ARG A 90 -30.51 -18.25 -14.85
CA ARG A 90 -29.94 -17.22 -15.74
C ARG A 90 -30.36 -15.79 -15.37
N SER A 91 -31.59 -15.61 -14.91
CA SER A 91 -32.14 -14.27 -14.58
C SER A 91 -31.51 -13.64 -13.33
N GLU A 92 -30.88 -14.43 -12.45
CA GLU A 92 -30.29 -13.93 -11.19
C GLU A 92 -28.77 -13.97 -11.21
N PHE A 93 -28.16 -14.46 -12.28
CA PHE A 93 -26.71 -14.66 -12.37
C PHE A 93 -25.90 -13.40 -12.00
N LEU A 94 -26.19 -12.29 -12.66
CA LEU A 94 -25.46 -11.03 -12.43
C LEU A 94 -25.65 -10.49 -11.01
N LEU A 95 -26.85 -10.64 -10.44
CA LEU A 95 -27.13 -10.18 -9.08
C LEU A 95 -26.36 -10.99 -8.03
N ARG A 96 -26.14 -12.27 -8.28
CA ARG A 96 -25.43 -13.17 -7.35
C ARG A 96 -23.93 -13.18 -7.56
N ILE A 97 -23.45 -12.95 -8.80
CA ILE A 97 -22.01 -12.94 -9.08
C ILE A 97 -21.36 -11.62 -8.66
N SER A 98 -22.09 -10.49 -8.69
CA SER A 98 -21.50 -9.18 -8.35
C SER A 98 -20.92 -9.10 -6.93
N PRO A 99 -21.55 -9.60 -5.85
CA PRO A 99 -20.92 -9.70 -4.56
C PRO A 99 -19.66 -10.58 -4.55
N GLN A 100 -19.62 -11.63 -5.38
CA GLN A 100 -18.46 -12.52 -5.45
C GLN A 100 -17.27 -11.84 -6.13
N ILE A 101 -17.52 -11.00 -7.13
CA ILE A 101 -16.49 -10.14 -7.74
C ILE A 101 -15.94 -9.16 -6.70
N MET A 102 -16.81 -8.55 -5.87
CA MET A 102 -16.37 -7.68 -4.77
C MET A 102 -15.52 -8.43 -3.75
N HIS A 103 -15.93 -9.64 -3.35
CA HIS A 103 -15.18 -10.49 -2.43
C HIS A 103 -13.80 -10.86 -3.00
N ALA A 104 -13.73 -11.23 -4.28
CA ALA A 104 -12.45 -11.50 -4.95
C ALA A 104 -11.54 -10.25 -4.95
N GLY A 105 -12.11 -9.08 -5.26
CA GLY A 105 -11.41 -7.80 -5.19
C GLY A 105 -10.86 -7.52 -3.79
N PHE A 106 -11.66 -7.70 -2.76
CA PHE A 106 -11.25 -7.52 -1.36
C PHE A 106 -10.10 -8.47 -0.97
N ILE A 107 -10.19 -9.75 -1.32
CA ILE A 107 -9.14 -10.73 -1.03
C ILE A 107 -7.84 -10.37 -1.74
N LEU A 108 -7.90 -9.90 -3.00
CA LEU A 108 -6.72 -9.45 -3.73
C LEU A 108 -6.06 -8.23 -3.07
N ILE A 109 -6.86 -7.28 -2.54
CA ILE A 109 -6.33 -6.13 -1.79
C ILE A 109 -5.62 -6.60 -0.52
N LEU A 110 -6.20 -7.52 0.25
CA LEU A 110 -5.55 -8.08 1.44
C LEU A 110 -4.25 -8.83 1.10
N LEU A 111 -4.27 -9.64 0.04
CA LEU A 111 -3.07 -10.33 -0.46
C LEU A 111 -2.00 -9.33 -0.89
N ALA A 112 -2.38 -8.24 -1.55
CA ALA A 112 -1.47 -7.17 -1.94
C ALA A 112 -0.76 -6.56 -0.72
N HIS A 113 -1.51 -6.22 0.33
CA HIS A 113 -0.93 -5.70 1.57
C HIS A 113 0.02 -6.70 2.24
N LEU A 114 -0.33 -7.97 2.24
CA LEU A 114 0.55 -9.02 2.77
C LEU A 114 1.86 -9.14 1.96
N LEU A 115 1.77 -9.13 0.63
CA LEU A 115 2.95 -9.18 -0.25
C LEU A 115 3.86 -7.97 -0.03
N SER A 116 3.29 -6.77 0.07
CA SER A 116 4.05 -5.54 0.32
C SER A 116 4.70 -5.56 1.71
N ALA A 117 3.99 -6.06 2.73
CA ALA A 117 4.51 -6.14 4.09
C ALA A 117 5.67 -7.13 4.26
N VAL A 118 5.68 -8.22 3.45
CA VAL A 118 6.69 -9.30 3.56
C VAL A 118 7.86 -9.11 2.60
N SER A 119 7.60 -8.59 1.39
CA SER A 119 8.58 -8.58 0.29
C SER A 119 8.85 -7.19 -0.28
N GLY A 120 8.19 -6.15 0.23
CA GLY A 120 8.44 -4.77 -0.11
C GLY A 120 9.64 -4.19 0.65
N TYR A 121 10.08 -3.00 0.26
CA TYR A 121 10.94 -2.15 1.07
C TYR A 121 10.69 -0.67 0.76
N LYS A 122 11.00 0.16 1.73
CA LYS A 122 10.99 1.61 1.60
C LYS A 122 12.28 2.13 2.23
N LEU A 123 13.03 2.88 1.45
CA LEU A 123 14.26 3.52 1.87
C LEU A 123 14.15 5.01 1.58
N SER A 124 14.63 5.84 2.47
CA SER A 124 14.65 7.28 2.28
C SER A 124 15.97 7.84 2.79
N GLY A 125 16.48 8.84 2.10
CA GLY A 125 17.74 9.49 2.52
C GLY A 125 18.19 10.60 1.60
N MET A 126 19.11 11.41 2.12
CA MET A 126 19.78 12.44 1.35
C MET A 126 20.92 11.83 0.54
N LEU A 127 20.92 12.12 -0.74
CA LEU A 127 21.99 11.75 -1.65
C LEU A 127 22.59 13.04 -2.24
N PRO A 128 23.88 13.32 -2.06
CA PRO A 128 24.53 14.46 -2.67
C PRO A 128 24.64 14.27 -4.20
N GLU A 129 24.78 15.34 -4.93
CA GLU A 129 25.10 15.28 -6.36
C GLU A 129 26.42 14.51 -6.59
N GLY A 130 26.45 13.60 -7.55
CA GLY A 130 27.53 12.64 -7.75
C GLY A 130 27.51 11.46 -6.78
N GLY A 131 26.61 11.44 -5.81
CA GLY A 131 26.51 10.39 -4.78
C GLY A 131 25.87 9.11 -5.30
N PHE A 132 26.34 7.97 -4.76
CA PHE A 132 25.82 6.65 -5.05
C PHE A 132 25.15 6.01 -3.82
N GLY A 133 23.88 5.68 -3.94
CA GLY A 133 23.11 4.97 -2.91
C GLY A 133 22.98 3.48 -3.23
N ARG A 134 23.41 2.62 -2.31
CA ARG A 134 23.18 1.16 -2.44
C ARG A 134 21.77 0.80 -2.02
N LEU A 135 21.17 -0.09 -2.79
CA LEU A 135 19.83 -0.62 -2.58
C LEU A 135 19.89 -2.14 -2.37
N PRO A 136 18.85 -2.77 -1.80
CA PRO A 136 18.74 -4.22 -1.75
C PRO A 136 18.80 -4.86 -3.14
N GLU A 137 19.09 -6.17 -3.18
CA GLU A 137 19.11 -6.99 -4.40
C GLU A 137 20.20 -6.56 -5.41
N ASP A 138 21.38 -6.18 -4.91
CA ASP A 138 22.54 -5.72 -5.71
C ASP A 138 22.18 -4.58 -6.68
N ARG A 139 21.32 -3.68 -6.24
CA ARG A 139 20.92 -2.49 -6.99
C ARG A 139 21.57 -1.23 -6.42
N GLY A 140 21.57 -0.18 -7.22
CA GLY A 140 22.07 1.12 -6.81
C GLY A 140 21.43 2.26 -7.58
N VAL A 141 21.48 3.46 -6.99
CA VAL A 141 21.07 4.70 -7.61
C VAL A 141 22.23 5.70 -7.52
N LEU A 142 22.61 6.27 -8.65
CA LEU A 142 23.55 7.39 -8.76
C LEU A 142 22.73 8.65 -9.02
N LEU A 143 22.89 9.65 -8.17
CA LEU A 143 22.38 10.99 -8.44
C LEU A 143 23.44 11.75 -9.26
N GLN A 144 23.17 11.99 -10.54
CA GLN A 144 24.14 12.59 -11.45
C GLN A 144 24.19 14.11 -11.33
N GLU A 145 23.03 14.76 -11.44
CA GLU A 145 22.93 16.22 -11.53
C GLU A 145 21.58 16.70 -10.98
N ILE A 146 21.60 17.83 -10.30
CA ILE A 146 20.42 18.55 -9.86
C ILE A 146 20.31 19.84 -10.70
N ARG A 147 19.16 20.06 -11.32
CA ARG A 147 18.86 21.30 -12.07
C ARG A 147 17.68 22.00 -11.43
N ILE A 148 17.83 23.31 -11.25
CA ILE A 148 16.80 24.19 -10.70
C ILE A 148 16.47 25.23 -11.74
N GLN A 149 15.18 25.52 -11.88
CA GLN A 149 14.70 26.66 -12.65
C GLN A 149 14.17 27.72 -11.68
N THR A 150 14.64 28.95 -11.85
CA THR A 150 14.21 30.10 -11.09
C THR A 150 13.57 31.14 -12.00
N ASP A 151 12.58 31.84 -11.48
CA ASP A 151 12.03 33.01 -12.17
C ASP A 151 12.91 34.27 -12.03
N SER A 152 12.48 35.38 -12.62
CA SER A 152 13.20 36.66 -12.57
C SER A 152 13.33 37.25 -11.15
N SER A 153 12.54 36.79 -10.19
CA SER A 153 12.58 37.16 -8.78
C SER A 153 13.50 36.27 -7.93
N GLY A 154 14.09 35.21 -8.56
CA GLY A 154 14.92 34.22 -7.86
C GLY A 154 14.12 33.12 -7.17
N TYR A 155 12.80 33.08 -7.34
CA TYR A 155 11.96 32.03 -6.79
C TYR A 155 12.07 30.74 -7.62
N MET A 156 12.23 29.60 -6.93
CA MET A 156 12.33 28.29 -7.55
C MET A 156 10.98 27.87 -8.13
N THR A 157 10.89 27.73 -9.45
CA THR A 157 9.66 27.37 -10.19
C THR A 157 9.60 25.90 -10.52
N ASP A 158 10.74 25.26 -10.81
CA ASP A 158 10.83 23.82 -11.10
C ASP A 158 12.21 23.28 -10.67
N TRP A 159 12.27 21.99 -10.41
CA TRP A 159 13.54 21.30 -10.13
C TRP A 159 13.50 19.87 -10.67
N THR A 160 14.65 19.42 -11.09
CA THR A 160 14.85 18.07 -11.62
C THR A 160 16.11 17.45 -11.05
N ALA A 161 16.13 16.12 -11.00
CA ALA A 161 17.30 15.36 -10.61
C ALA A 161 17.55 14.24 -11.63
N SER A 162 18.68 14.24 -12.29
CA SER A 162 19.09 13.16 -13.21
C SER A 162 19.62 11.99 -12.40
N VAL A 163 19.07 10.80 -12.59
CA VAL A 163 19.48 9.59 -11.87
C VAL A 163 19.81 8.46 -12.84
N SER A 164 20.77 7.64 -12.42
CA SER A 164 21.14 6.40 -13.09
C SER A 164 20.94 5.23 -12.14
N LEU A 165 20.18 4.24 -12.60
CA LEU A 165 19.91 3.00 -11.86
C LEU A 165 20.86 1.91 -12.31
N TYR A 166 21.39 1.18 -11.34
CA TYR A 166 22.33 0.08 -11.54
C TYR A 166 21.75 -1.22 -10.99
N GLU A 167 22.06 -2.33 -11.63
CA GLU A 167 21.81 -3.70 -11.16
C GLU A 167 23.06 -4.51 -11.42
N LYS A 168 23.64 -5.11 -10.36
CA LYS A 168 24.91 -5.84 -10.41
C LYS A 168 26.04 -5.04 -11.11
N ASP A 169 26.21 -3.80 -10.68
CA ASP A 169 27.17 -2.81 -11.20
C ASP A 169 27.02 -2.46 -12.69
N ARG A 170 25.93 -2.88 -13.33
CA ARG A 170 25.61 -2.49 -14.71
C ARG A 170 24.56 -1.40 -14.72
N LEU A 171 24.78 -0.36 -15.51
CA LEU A 171 23.76 0.67 -15.78
C LEU A 171 22.58 0.03 -16.50
N VAL A 172 21.38 0.14 -15.91
CA VAL A 172 20.15 -0.45 -16.45
C VAL A 172 19.14 0.59 -16.90
N LYS A 173 19.17 1.80 -16.32
CA LYS A 173 18.28 2.89 -16.70
C LYS A 173 18.88 4.22 -16.28
N SER A 174 18.81 5.24 -17.16
CA SER A 174 19.00 6.65 -16.79
C SER A 174 17.74 7.43 -17.12
N ASP A 175 17.32 8.30 -16.21
CA ASP A 175 16.08 9.07 -16.36
C ASP A 175 16.12 10.32 -15.47
N VAL A 176 15.15 11.22 -15.63
CA VAL A 176 15.06 12.47 -14.89
C VAL A 176 13.86 12.42 -13.95
N LEU A 177 14.17 12.53 -12.65
CA LEU A 177 13.18 12.71 -11.60
C LEU A 177 12.65 14.16 -11.61
N ARG A 178 11.34 14.30 -11.40
CA ARG A 178 10.68 15.59 -11.15
C ARG A 178 9.71 15.44 -9.98
N PRO A 179 9.23 16.53 -9.38
CA PRO A 179 8.11 16.45 -8.46
C PRO A 179 6.95 15.68 -9.07
N ASN A 180 6.41 14.69 -8.36
CA ASN A 180 5.32 13.82 -8.80
C ASN A 180 5.56 12.98 -10.08
N LYS A 181 6.80 12.95 -10.59
CA LYS A 181 7.19 12.11 -11.73
C LYS A 181 8.35 11.19 -11.34
N PRO A 182 8.07 10.07 -10.67
CA PRO A 182 9.09 9.10 -10.27
C PRO A 182 9.62 8.29 -11.45
N VAL A 183 10.78 7.70 -11.26
CA VAL A 183 11.39 6.76 -12.20
C VAL A 183 11.15 5.34 -11.70
N PHE A 184 10.63 4.48 -12.57
CA PHE A 184 10.36 3.08 -12.26
C PHE A 184 11.28 2.14 -13.03
N TYR A 185 11.78 1.11 -12.33
CA TYR A 185 12.49 -0.01 -12.91
C TYR A 185 12.21 -1.30 -12.12
N ARG A 186 11.70 -2.33 -12.80
CA ARG A 186 11.43 -3.68 -12.22
C ARG A 186 10.76 -3.64 -10.83
N GLY A 187 9.68 -2.87 -10.71
CA GLY A 187 8.90 -2.78 -9.46
C GLY A 187 9.51 -1.89 -8.38
N VAL A 188 10.65 -1.25 -8.65
CA VAL A 188 11.23 -0.22 -7.78
C VAL A 188 10.92 1.15 -8.35
N GLY A 189 10.34 2.01 -7.51
CA GLY A 189 10.10 3.43 -7.81
C GLY A 189 11.08 4.32 -7.05
N VAL A 190 11.72 5.26 -7.74
CA VAL A 190 12.57 6.30 -7.17
C VAL A 190 11.84 7.63 -7.26
N TYR A 191 11.67 8.29 -6.13
CA TYR A 191 10.91 9.52 -5.99
C TYR A 191 11.80 10.65 -5.49
N LEU A 192 11.70 11.82 -6.10
CA LEU A 192 12.30 13.05 -5.62
C LEU A 192 11.33 13.74 -4.64
N LYS A 193 11.70 13.88 -3.38
CA LYS A 193 10.86 14.48 -2.34
C LYS A 193 11.18 15.95 -2.12
N THR A 194 12.45 16.27 -1.91
CA THR A 194 12.93 17.64 -1.70
C THR A 194 14.38 17.76 -2.08
N LEU A 195 14.85 18.99 -2.19
CA LEU A 195 16.25 19.33 -2.38
C LEU A 195 16.78 20.00 -1.12
N ASN A 196 18.08 19.86 -0.86
CA ASN A 196 18.80 20.55 0.19
C ASN A 196 20.11 21.11 -0.39
N PHE A 197 20.46 22.35 0.01
CA PHE A 197 21.64 23.07 -0.45
C PHE A 197 22.56 23.52 0.70
N ASP A 198 22.24 23.19 1.97
CA ASP A 198 22.98 23.68 3.14
C ASP A 198 24.47 23.28 3.14
N ARG A 199 24.77 22.09 2.61
CA ARG A 199 26.12 21.51 2.54
C ARG A 199 26.52 21.13 1.11
N GLY A 200 25.94 21.79 0.12
CA GLY A 200 26.03 21.47 -1.29
C GLY A 200 24.74 20.85 -1.83
N PRO A 201 24.62 20.76 -3.18
CA PRO A 201 23.42 20.24 -3.81
C PRO A 201 23.20 18.77 -3.44
N ALA A 202 22.05 18.47 -2.83
CA ALA A 202 21.63 17.13 -2.43
C ALA A 202 20.14 16.96 -2.63
N ALA A 203 19.71 15.75 -2.97
CA ALA A 203 18.32 15.38 -3.13
C ALA A 203 17.87 14.39 -2.06
N PHE A 204 16.74 14.64 -1.43
CA PHE A 204 16.08 13.65 -0.59
C PHE A 204 15.30 12.70 -1.50
N LEU A 205 15.83 11.49 -1.65
CA LEU A 205 15.21 10.44 -2.45
C LEU A 205 14.43 9.48 -1.56
N MET A 206 13.29 9.06 -2.05
CA MET A 206 12.53 7.94 -1.48
C MET A 206 12.46 6.82 -2.52
N ILE A 207 12.90 5.64 -2.13
CA ILE A 207 12.96 4.46 -2.98
C ILE A 207 12.01 3.42 -2.39
N VAL A 208 11.06 2.96 -3.21
CA VAL A 208 10.01 2.03 -2.79
C VAL A 208 9.96 0.85 -3.72
N LYS A 209 9.98 -0.36 -3.17
CA LYS A 209 9.58 -1.58 -3.86
C LYS A 209 8.26 -2.05 -3.27
N ASP A 210 7.22 -2.07 -4.10
CA ASP A 210 5.87 -2.49 -3.70
C ASP A 210 5.39 -3.64 -4.60
N PRO A 211 5.64 -4.90 -4.23
CA PRO A 211 5.23 -6.07 -5.00
C PRO A 211 3.70 -6.28 -4.98
N GLY A 212 2.99 -5.68 -4.02
CA GLY A 212 1.54 -5.72 -3.91
C GLY A 212 0.80 -4.74 -4.81
N ALA A 213 1.44 -3.69 -5.31
CA ALA A 213 0.79 -2.58 -6.00
C ALA A 213 -0.12 -3.03 -7.16
N PHE A 214 0.35 -3.96 -8.00
CA PHE A 214 -0.44 -4.50 -9.11
C PHE A 214 -1.68 -5.25 -8.61
N TRP A 215 -1.54 -6.06 -7.57
CA TRP A 215 -2.64 -6.83 -6.98
C TRP A 215 -3.66 -5.93 -6.29
N ALA A 216 -3.19 -4.87 -5.60
CA ALA A 216 -4.04 -3.87 -4.98
C ALA A 216 -4.89 -3.13 -6.03
N LEU A 217 -4.28 -2.69 -7.13
CA LEU A 217 -4.98 -2.05 -8.23
C LEU A 217 -6.02 -2.99 -8.86
N SER A 218 -5.62 -4.22 -9.18
CA SER A 218 -6.50 -5.23 -9.75
C SER A 218 -7.67 -5.55 -8.83
N GLY A 219 -7.41 -5.70 -7.54
CA GLY A 219 -8.43 -5.93 -6.51
C GLY A 219 -9.39 -4.75 -6.39
N GLY A 220 -8.87 -3.51 -6.40
CA GLY A 220 -9.67 -2.29 -6.38
C GLY A 220 -10.60 -2.17 -7.59
N VAL A 221 -10.10 -2.45 -8.78
CA VAL A 221 -10.90 -2.45 -10.02
C VAL A 221 -12.03 -3.50 -9.93
N LEU A 222 -11.73 -4.72 -9.52
CA LEU A 222 -12.75 -5.77 -9.35
C LEU A 222 -13.80 -5.37 -8.31
N PHE A 223 -13.36 -4.81 -7.17
CA PHE A 223 -14.27 -4.37 -6.12
C PHE A 223 -15.24 -3.28 -6.62
N LEU A 224 -14.71 -2.28 -7.34
CA LEU A 224 -15.52 -1.21 -7.92
C LEU A 224 -16.47 -1.72 -9.00
N LEU A 225 -16.02 -2.61 -9.89
CA LEU A 225 -16.87 -3.22 -10.92
C LEU A 225 -18.02 -4.03 -10.30
N GLY A 226 -17.73 -4.88 -9.32
CA GLY A 226 -18.74 -5.64 -8.60
C GLY A 226 -19.77 -4.73 -7.91
N SER A 227 -19.29 -3.66 -7.25
CA SER A 227 -20.14 -2.67 -6.58
C SER A 227 -21.03 -1.93 -7.57
N PHE A 228 -20.49 -1.50 -8.70
CA PHE A 228 -21.22 -0.79 -9.75
C PHE A 228 -22.33 -1.70 -10.36
N ILE A 229 -21.99 -2.92 -10.71
CA ILE A 229 -22.95 -3.90 -11.24
C ILE A 229 -24.11 -4.09 -10.24
N LEU A 230 -23.76 -4.33 -8.96
CA LEU A 230 -24.77 -4.55 -7.92
C LEU A 230 -25.68 -3.32 -7.75
N LEU A 231 -25.13 -2.12 -7.77
CA LEU A 231 -25.88 -0.87 -7.63
C LEU A 231 -26.87 -0.69 -8.78
N VAL A 232 -26.41 -0.85 -10.03
CA VAL A 232 -27.25 -0.72 -11.24
C VAL A 232 -28.39 -1.73 -11.25
N LEU A 233 -28.08 -2.98 -10.86
CA LEU A 233 -29.10 -4.04 -10.84
C LEU A 233 -30.16 -3.83 -9.75
N LYS A 234 -29.76 -3.30 -8.59
CA LYS A 234 -30.71 -2.95 -7.52
C LYS A 234 -31.55 -1.74 -7.88
N TRP A 235 -30.95 -0.72 -8.51
CA TRP A 235 -31.72 0.45 -8.96
C TRP A 235 -32.82 0.11 -9.96
N LYS A 236 -32.56 -0.80 -10.89
CA LYS A 236 -33.57 -1.24 -11.87
C LYS A 236 -34.73 -2.07 -11.28
N LYS A 237 -34.57 -2.56 -10.03
CA LYS A 237 -35.61 -3.36 -9.34
C LYS A 237 -36.39 -2.54 -8.29
N ALA A 238 -35.93 -1.33 -7.95
CA ALA A 238 -36.66 -0.41 -7.08
C ALA A 238 -37.56 0.51 -7.86
#